data_0c7af9ac02e29ea4cf9f01ba3fe16505
#
_entry.id   0c7af9ac02e29ea4cf9f01ba3fe16505
#
_cell.length_a   1.000
_cell.length_b   1.000
_cell.length_c   1.000
_cell.angle_alpha   90.00
_cell.angle_beta   90.00
_cell.angle_gamma   90.00
#
_symmetry.space_group_name_H-M   'P 1'
#
loop_
_entity.id
_entity.type
_entity.pdbx_description
1 polymer ?
#
loop_
_entity_poly.entity_id
_entity_poly.type
_entity_poly.pdbx_seq_one_letter_code
_entity_poly.pdbx_strand_id
1 'polypeptide(L)'
;AHIITFGKLKARMVIRDVGRVLGLPYGFIDSICKMIPFDPSRPLTLQESINVEPRLQKLINEDKRVSRLIELSLKLEGLNRNVATHAAGVVIADKKLTETVPLYKDSSADLLLPSTQFDMYSAENAGLVKFDFLGLKTLTVINKTQKLVEKNHPNFKIETINYEDQKVFDLLSSGKTVGLFQLESSGMKDALINMKPNHLEDIIALVALYRPGPMSNIPIYNDCKHGKREPDYLHPKLEEILKPTYGVIIYQEQVMQIAQVLSGFTAGEADILRRAMGKKKRAELEKQKERFVEGAHNNGISKDIAAGIFLKIEPFAEYGFNKSHAAAYAIIAYQTAFLKTYYPHEFFAASMSMELSNQKKLSEFYEELKRLGINIIRPDINKCYADFSSDGKNFLYALGAIKSVGFEAISKIVEERNKNGVFKDLTDFINRVNPKYINKLQLEGLVKAGAFDNLYKNRHSLYNSIPNIIL
;
A
#
# COMPACT_ATOMS: atom_id res chain seq x y z
N ALA A 1 -6.73 -11.87 -21.25
CA ALA A 1 -6.17 -12.86 -20.31
C ALA A 1 -5.40 -12.15 -19.21
N HIS A 2 -5.26 -12.81 -18.08
CA HIS A 2 -4.29 -12.41 -17.06
C HIS A 2 -2.86 -12.71 -17.53
N ILE A 3 -1.87 -12.14 -16.83
CA ILE A 3 -0.45 -12.46 -17.06
C ILE A 3 -0.01 -13.46 -16.00
N ILE A 4 0.76 -14.48 -16.40
CA ILE A 4 1.37 -15.42 -15.46
C ILE A 4 2.59 -14.78 -14.77
N THR A 5 2.85 -15.19 -13.54
CA THR A 5 4.08 -14.89 -12.82
C THR A 5 4.76 -16.17 -12.38
N PHE A 6 6.09 -16.21 -12.48
CA PHE A 6 6.90 -17.33 -12.05
C PHE A 6 7.59 -17.01 -10.72
N GLY A 7 7.18 -17.69 -9.67
CA GLY A 7 7.86 -17.65 -8.37
C GLY A 7 9.20 -18.36 -8.48
N LYS A 8 10.32 -17.63 -8.26
CA LYS A 8 11.67 -18.21 -8.30
C LYS A 8 12.18 -18.52 -6.89
N LEU A 9 12.96 -19.56 -6.77
CA LEU A 9 13.70 -19.89 -5.56
C LEU A 9 14.78 -18.82 -5.32
N LYS A 10 14.52 -17.90 -4.41
CA LYS A 10 15.47 -16.88 -3.91
C LYS A 10 16.23 -17.41 -2.70
N ALA A 11 17.37 -16.81 -2.35
CA ALA A 11 18.27 -17.26 -1.30
C ALA A 11 17.60 -17.79 -0.01
N ARG A 12 16.74 -17.00 0.63
CA ARG A 12 16.02 -17.43 1.84
C ARG A 12 14.98 -18.52 1.58
N MET A 13 14.35 -18.50 0.40
CA MET A 13 13.30 -19.46 0.06
C MET A 13 13.89 -20.82 -0.27
N VAL A 14 14.97 -20.87 -1.03
CA VAL A 14 15.64 -22.14 -1.38
C VAL A 14 16.17 -22.84 -0.14
N ILE A 15 16.77 -22.10 0.82
CA ILE A 15 17.23 -22.67 2.10
C ILE A 15 16.06 -23.26 2.89
N ARG A 16 14.91 -22.60 2.94
CA ARG A 16 13.74 -23.15 3.65
C ARG A 16 13.20 -24.41 3.00
N ASP A 17 13.07 -24.42 1.68
CA ASP A 17 12.52 -25.55 0.97
C ASP A 17 13.47 -26.76 1.02
N VAL A 18 14.76 -26.56 0.77
CA VAL A 18 15.76 -27.63 0.85
C VAL A 18 15.92 -28.12 2.29
N GLY A 19 15.98 -27.21 3.27
CA GLY A 19 16.09 -27.56 4.68
C GLY A 19 14.92 -28.41 5.17
N ARG A 20 13.69 -28.09 4.73
CA ARG A 20 12.50 -28.89 5.02
C ARG A 20 12.59 -30.27 4.43
N VAL A 21 13.04 -30.40 3.18
CA VAL A 21 13.20 -31.71 2.50
C VAL A 21 14.30 -32.54 3.16
N LEU A 22 15.35 -31.90 3.67
CA LEU A 22 16.40 -32.57 4.44
C LEU A 22 15.98 -32.93 5.87
N GLY A 23 14.75 -32.62 6.29
CA GLY A 23 14.24 -32.90 7.63
C GLY A 23 14.85 -32.04 8.74
N LEU A 24 15.43 -30.90 8.41
CA LEU A 24 16.02 -30.00 9.43
C LEU A 24 14.93 -29.27 10.22
N PRO A 25 15.12 -29.00 11.53
CA PRO A 25 14.18 -28.28 12.35
C PRO A 25 13.91 -26.86 11.82
N TYR A 26 12.63 -26.43 11.79
CA TYR A 26 12.24 -25.14 11.25
C TYR A 26 12.95 -23.94 11.90
N GLY A 27 13.09 -23.95 13.24
CA GLY A 27 13.80 -22.88 13.96
C GLY A 27 15.28 -22.79 13.60
N PHE A 28 15.92 -23.94 13.33
CA PHE A 28 17.30 -23.99 12.86
C PHE A 28 17.44 -23.39 11.45
N ILE A 29 16.55 -23.78 10.53
CA ILE A 29 16.52 -23.24 9.17
C ILE A 29 16.29 -21.72 9.20
N ASP A 30 15.36 -21.26 10.04
CA ASP A 30 15.03 -19.83 10.15
C ASP A 30 16.20 -19.02 10.72
N SER A 31 17.00 -19.59 11.64
CA SER A 31 18.23 -18.96 12.14
C SER A 31 19.25 -18.73 11.01
N ILE A 32 19.40 -19.70 10.11
CA ILE A 32 20.27 -19.58 8.93
C ILE A 32 19.72 -18.50 7.97
N CYS A 33 18.43 -18.52 7.71
CA CYS A 33 17.77 -17.52 6.85
C CYS A 33 17.93 -16.09 7.38
N LYS A 34 17.98 -15.88 8.70
CA LYS A 34 18.20 -14.56 9.32
C LYS A 34 19.62 -14.03 9.13
N MET A 35 20.60 -14.89 8.87
CA MET A 35 21.95 -14.47 8.54
C MET A 35 22.08 -13.90 7.12
N ILE A 36 21.12 -14.21 6.21
CA ILE A 36 21.15 -13.68 4.85
C ILE A 36 20.80 -12.19 4.90
N PRO A 37 21.68 -11.30 4.44
CA PRO A 37 21.41 -9.88 4.39
C PRO A 37 20.14 -9.58 3.59
N PHE A 38 19.37 -8.61 4.04
CA PHE A 38 18.14 -8.19 3.37
C PHE A 38 18.28 -6.76 2.88
N ASP A 39 18.46 -6.61 1.58
CA ASP A 39 18.36 -5.31 0.91
C ASP A 39 17.18 -5.38 -0.09
N PRO A 40 16.09 -4.66 0.17
CA PRO A 40 14.94 -4.63 -0.72
C PRO A 40 15.26 -4.06 -2.10
N SER A 41 16.25 -3.17 -2.20
CA SER A 41 16.66 -2.50 -3.45
C SER A 41 17.53 -3.40 -4.33
N ARG A 42 18.38 -4.22 -3.70
CA ARG A 42 19.27 -5.18 -4.36
C ARG A 42 19.33 -6.49 -3.59
N PRO A 43 18.35 -7.39 -3.78
CA PRO A 43 18.38 -8.70 -3.12
C PRO A 43 19.63 -9.48 -3.53
N LEU A 44 20.47 -9.84 -2.54
CA LEU A 44 21.67 -10.63 -2.76
C LEU A 44 21.30 -12.08 -3.12
N THR A 45 22.08 -12.67 -4.00
CA THR A 45 22.07 -14.12 -4.23
C THR A 45 22.61 -14.85 -3.01
N LEU A 46 22.37 -16.16 -2.94
CA LEU A 46 22.93 -16.98 -1.87
C LEU A 46 24.46 -16.95 -1.86
N GLN A 47 25.09 -17.00 -3.05
CA GLN A 47 26.55 -16.93 -3.16
C GLN A 47 27.09 -15.57 -2.69
N GLU A 48 26.46 -14.46 -3.09
CA GLU A 48 26.86 -13.13 -2.61
C GLU A 48 26.67 -13.01 -1.10
N SER A 49 25.58 -13.57 -0.56
CA SER A 49 25.30 -13.59 0.89
C SER A 49 26.36 -14.36 1.66
N ILE A 50 26.84 -15.50 1.15
CA ILE A 50 27.93 -16.26 1.75
C ILE A 50 29.21 -15.44 1.76
N ASN A 51 29.51 -14.73 0.68
CA ASN A 51 30.74 -13.94 0.55
C ASN A 51 30.82 -12.76 1.55
N VAL A 52 29.66 -12.18 1.92
CA VAL A 52 29.60 -10.98 2.77
C VAL A 52 29.25 -11.24 4.23
N GLU A 53 28.76 -12.45 4.60
CA GLU A 53 28.34 -12.76 5.98
C GLU A 53 29.29 -13.79 6.63
N PRO A 54 30.25 -13.37 7.46
CA PRO A 54 31.24 -14.27 8.07
C PRO A 54 30.63 -15.35 8.97
N ARG A 55 29.50 -15.05 9.63
CA ARG A 55 28.81 -16.04 10.51
C ARG A 55 28.24 -17.20 9.70
N LEU A 56 27.75 -16.91 8.47
CA LEU A 56 27.26 -17.95 7.58
C LEU A 56 28.41 -18.81 7.06
N GLN A 57 29.55 -18.22 6.69
CA GLN A 57 30.75 -18.94 6.28
C GLN A 57 31.25 -19.88 7.39
N LYS A 58 31.35 -19.35 8.61
CA LYS A 58 31.74 -20.14 9.77
C LYS A 58 30.83 -21.34 9.99
N LEU A 59 29.52 -21.11 9.96
CA LEU A 59 28.52 -22.17 10.17
C LEU A 59 28.57 -23.25 9.08
N ILE A 60 28.81 -22.88 7.82
CA ILE A 60 29.01 -23.81 6.69
C ILE A 60 30.23 -24.73 6.95
N ASN A 61 31.30 -24.17 7.48
CA ASN A 61 32.54 -24.93 7.74
C ASN A 61 32.43 -25.83 8.97
N GLU A 62 31.67 -25.45 9.98
CA GLU A 62 31.58 -26.15 11.27
C GLU A 62 30.47 -27.23 11.30
N ASP A 63 29.37 -27.06 10.53
CA ASP A 63 28.24 -28.01 10.52
C ASP A 63 28.03 -28.63 9.14
N LYS A 64 28.33 -29.91 9.01
CA LYS A 64 28.15 -30.69 7.77
C LYS A 64 26.73 -30.66 7.23
N ARG A 65 25.72 -30.53 8.11
CA ARG A 65 24.30 -30.44 7.70
C ARG A 65 24.07 -29.11 6.98
N VAL A 66 24.67 -28.03 7.49
CA VAL A 66 24.58 -26.70 6.87
C VAL A 66 25.36 -26.67 5.56
N SER A 67 26.56 -27.26 5.53
CA SER A 67 27.34 -27.39 4.30
C SER A 67 26.52 -28.08 3.19
N ARG A 68 25.88 -29.22 3.53
CA ARG A 68 25.03 -29.94 2.58
C ARG A 68 23.79 -29.14 2.16
N LEU A 69 23.14 -28.45 3.10
CA LEU A 69 22.00 -27.57 2.84
C LEU A 69 22.37 -26.48 1.83
N ILE A 70 23.50 -25.81 2.04
CA ILE A 70 23.96 -24.71 1.19
C ILE A 70 24.40 -25.21 -0.18
N GLU A 71 25.13 -26.33 -0.26
CA GLU A 71 25.52 -26.95 -1.55
C GLU A 71 24.31 -27.19 -2.46
N LEU A 72 23.26 -27.83 -1.91
CA LEU A 72 22.04 -28.11 -2.66
C LEU A 72 21.25 -26.83 -2.99
N SER A 73 21.22 -25.89 -2.05
CA SER A 73 20.54 -24.59 -2.24
C SER A 73 21.16 -23.77 -3.37
N LEU A 74 22.48 -23.74 -3.47
CA LEU A 74 23.20 -23.07 -4.56
C LEU A 74 22.86 -23.65 -5.95
N LYS A 75 22.66 -24.98 -6.03
CA LYS A 75 22.28 -25.64 -7.30
C LYS A 75 20.83 -25.34 -7.72
N LEU A 76 19.96 -25.04 -6.77
CA LEU A 76 18.53 -24.84 -6.99
C LEU A 76 18.12 -23.38 -7.02
N GLU A 77 18.96 -22.46 -6.53
CA GLU A 77 18.67 -21.04 -6.55
C GLU A 77 18.40 -20.54 -7.98
N GLY A 78 17.38 -19.71 -8.13
CA GLY A 78 17.00 -19.14 -9.43
C GLY A 78 16.01 -19.98 -10.25
N LEU A 79 15.83 -21.27 -9.92
CA LEU A 79 14.84 -22.11 -10.60
C LEU A 79 13.41 -21.64 -10.29
N ASN A 80 12.50 -21.88 -11.23
CA ASN A 80 11.08 -21.64 -11.03
C ASN A 80 10.52 -22.65 -10.03
N ARG A 81 9.81 -22.14 -9.01
CA ARG A 81 9.21 -22.93 -7.94
C ARG A 81 7.72 -23.17 -8.18
N ASN A 82 7.00 -22.15 -8.56
CA ASN A 82 5.56 -22.19 -8.79
C ASN A 82 5.16 -21.13 -9.81
N VAL A 83 3.96 -21.27 -10.32
CA VAL A 83 3.27 -20.26 -11.10
C VAL A 83 2.18 -19.60 -10.26
N ALA A 84 1.89 -18.34 -10.59
CA ALA A 84 0.77 -17.60 -10.03
C ALA A 84 0.22 -16.64 -11.09
N THR A 85 -0.98 -16.15 -10.90
CA THR A 85 -1.56 -15.09 -11.73
C THR A 85 -1.08 -13.73 -11.23
N HIS A 86 -0.67 -12.85 -12.14
CA HIS A 86 -0.33 -11.47 -11.81
C HIS A 86 -1.52 -10.75 -11.18
N ALA A 87 -1.29 -10.03 -10.08
CA ALA A 87 -2.38 -9.42 -9.30
C ALA A 87 -3.18 -8.37 -10.08
N ALA A 88 -2.56 -7.68 -11.05
CA ALA A 88 -3.14 -6.55 -11.75
C ALA A 88 -3.01 -6.65 -13.28
N GLY A 89 -2.02 -7.39 -13.78
CA GLY A 89 -1.68 -7.42 -15.19
C GLY A 89 -2.67 -8.19 -16.05
N VAL A 90 -3.21 -7.51 -17.05
CA VAL A 90 -4.12 -8.06 -18.06
C VAL A 90 -3.56 -7.72 -19.45
N VAL A 91 -3.61 -8.68 -20.37
CA VAL A 91 -3.29 -8.44 -21.76
C VAL A 91 -4.53 -8.34 -22.62
N ILE A 92 -4.50 -7.40 -23.55
CA ILE A 92 -5.54 -7.18 -24.58
C ILE A 92 -4.90 -7.38 -25.95
N ALA A 93 -5.62 -8.05 -26.85
CA ALA A 93 -5.23 -8.29 -28.21
C ALA A 93 -6.40 -8.02 -29.17
N ASP A 94 -6.09 -7.68 -30.41
CA ASP A 94 -7.02 -7.51 -31.53
C ASP A 94 -7.46 -8.85 -32.15
N LYS A 95 -6.72 -9.93 -31.83
CA LYS A 95 -6.96 -11.30 -32.31
C LYS A 95 -7.15 -12.26 -31.15
N LYS A 96 -7.51 -13.51 -31.45
CA LYS A 96 -7.55 -14.57 -30.43
C LYS A 96 -6.17 -14.74 -29.82
N LEU A 97 -6.09 -14.66 -28.49
CA LEU A 97 -4.81 -14.76 -27.77
C LEU A 97 -4.04 -16.05 -28.07
N THR A 98 -4.76 -17.15 -28.36
CA THR A 98 -4.16 -18.45 -28.71
C THR A 98 -3.39 -18.44 -30.04
N GLU A 99 -3.59 -17.42 -30.87
CA GLU A 99 -2.81 -17.22 -32.10
C GLU A 99 -1.45 -16.55 -31.84
N THR A 100 -1.29 -15.92 -30.67
CA THR A 100 -0.10 -15.16 -30.30
C THR A 100 0.67 -15.81 -29.17
N VAL A 101 -0.02 -16.30 -28.13
CA VAL A 101 0.60 -16.87 -26.91
C VAL A 101 -0.17 -18.10 -26.44
N PRO A 102 0.51 -19.10 -25.84
CA PRO A 102 -0.17 -20.19 -25.16
C PRO A 102 -0.86 -19.69 -23.89
N LEU A 103 -1.99 -20.32 -23.55
CA LEU A 103 -2.79 -19.95 -22.39
C LEU A 103 -2.70 -21.05 -21.31
N TYR A 104 -2.80 -20.62 -20.05
CA TYR A 104 -2.82 -21.45 -18.86
C TYR A 104 -4.11 -21.20 -18.07
N LYS A 105 -4.80 -22.28 -17.70
CA LYS A 105 -5.94 -22.21 -16.80
C LYS A 105 -5.55 -22.85 -15.46
N ASP A 106 -5.58 -22.06 -14.41
CA ASP A 106 -5.40 -22.56 -13.06
C ASP A 106 -6.70 -23.24 -12.61
N SER A 107 -6.62 -24.56 -12.42
CA SER A 107 -7.76 -25.36 -11.94
C SER A 107 -8.09 -25.14 -10.47
N SER A 108 -7.17 -24.57 -9.70
CA SER A 108 -7.33 -24.29 -8.27
C SER A 108 -7.91 -22.91 -7.99
N ALA A 109 -7.92 -22.02 -8.98
CA ALA A 109 -8.40 -20.67 -8.85
C ALA A 109 -9.72 -20.49 -9.63
N ASP A 110 -10.72 -19.93 -8.96
CA ASP A 110 -12.01 -19.58 -9.60
C ASP A 110 -11.88 -18.26 -10.38
N LEU A 111 -11.01 -18.29 -11.42
CA LEU A 111 -10.77 -17.16 -12.28
C LEU A 111 -11.59 -17.28 -13.56
N LEU A 112 -12.29 -16.20 -13.90
CA LEU A 112 -13.12 -16.10 -15.13
C LEU A 112 -12.28 -16.16 -16.40
N LEU A 113 -11.02 -15.67 -16.36
CA LEU A 113 -10.14 -15.57 -17.51
C LEU A 113 -8.89 -16.43 -17.31
N PRO A 114 -8.39 -17.10 -18.37
CA PRO A 114 -7.10 -17.78 -18.34
C PRO A 114 -5.95 -16.77 -18.21
N SER A 115 -4.77 -17.27 -17.85
CA SER A 115 -3.51 -16.50 -17.88
C SER A 115 -2.72 -16.82 -19.15
N THR A 116 -1.87 -15.91 -19.60
CA THR A 116 -0.84 -16.22 -20.59
C THR A 116 0.18 -17.16 -19.96
N GLN A 117 0.83 -18.05 -20.75
CA GLN A 117 2.00 -18.79 -20.27
C GLN A 117 3.30 -17.98 -20.38
N PHE A 118 3.22 -16.80 -20.95
CA PHE A 118 4.31 -15.84 -21.04
C PHE A 118 4.22 -14.85 -19.86
N ASP A 119 5.38 -14.56 -19.25
CA ASP A 119 5.49 -13.49 -18.25
C ASP A 119 5.30 -12.11 -18.91
N MET A 120 5.33 -11.05 -18.09
CA MET A 120 5.05 -9.70 -18.57
C MET A 120 6.02 -9.21 -19.66
N TYR A 121 7.28 -9.65 -19.64
CA TYR A 121 8.29 -9.27 -20.65
C TYR A 121 8.11 -10.06 -21.94
N SER A 122 7.88 -11.35 -21.82
CA SER A 122 7.67 -12.23 -22.98
C SER A 122 6.34 -11.92 -23.69
N ALA A 123 5.30 -11.56 -22.94
CA ALA A 123 4.01 -11.14 -23.49
C ALA A 123 4.14 -9.82 -24.28
N GLU A 124 4.89 -8.84 -23.76
CA GLU A 124 5.18 -7.58 -24.43
C GLU A 124 6.03 -7.82 -25.70
N ASN A 125 7.05 -8.67 -25.61
CA ASN A 125 7.87 -9.05 -26.78
C ASN A 125 7.08 -9.80 -27.86
N ALA A 126 6.02 -10.51 -27.49
CA ALA A 126 5.08 -11.13 -28.42
C ALA A 126 4.10 -10.13 -29.07
N GLY A 127 4.20 -8.85 -28.76
CA GLY A 127 3.38 -7.78 -29.32
C GLY A 127 2.06 -7.55 -28.62
N LEU A 128 1.85 -8.12 -27.42
CA LEU A 128 0.65 -7.88 -26.64
C LEU A 128 0.73 -6.56 -25.86
N VAL A 129 -0.40 -5.87 -25.77
CA VAL A 129 -0.54 -4.67 -24.94
C VAL A 129 -0.91 -5.09 -23.52
N LYS A 130 -0.11 -4.65 -22.56
CA LYS A 130 -0.30 -4.91 -21.14
C LYS A 130 -0.98 -3.75 -20.44
N PHE A 131 -2.00 -4.06 -19.66
CA PHE A 131 -2.69 -3.13 -18.76
C PHE A 131 -2.60 -3.62 -17.33
N ASP A 132 -2.40 -2.69 -16.40
CA ASP A 132 -2.42 -2.98 -14.97
C ASP A 132 -3.71 -2.42 -14.35
N PHE A 133 -4.60 -3.32 -13.92
CA PHE A 133 -5.83 -2.98 -13.21
C PHE A 133 -5.68 -3.39 -11.75
N LEU A 134 -5.26 -2.45 -10.92
CA LEU A 134 -5.10 -2.69 -9.49
C LEU A 134 -6.16 -1.93 -8.71
N GLY A 135 -7.01 -2.67 -8.01
CA GLY A 135 -8.00 -2.09 -7.10
C GLY A 135 -7.32 -1.41 -5.91
N LEU A 136 -7.80 -0.24 -5.52
CA LEU A 136 -7.33 0.48 -4.35
C LEU A 136 -8.41 0.47 -3.26
N LYS A 137 -8.18 -0.31 -2.21
CA LYS A 137 -9.08 -0.48 -1.06
C LYS A 137 -9.45 0.87 -0.41
N THR A 138 -8.52 1.80 -0.38
CA THR A 138 -8.71 3.15 0.18
C THR A 138 -9.82 3.94 -0.51
N LEU A 139 -10.00 3.78 -1.83
CA LEU A 139 -11.12 4.44 -2.53
C LEU A 139 -12.47 3.92 -2.05
N THR A 140 -12.55 2.63 -1.72
CA THR A 140 -13.75 2.06 -1.09
C THR A 140 -13.97 2.62 0.31
N VAL A 141 -12.90 2.82 1.09
CA VAL A 141 -13.00 3.47 2.41
C VAL A 141 -13.52 4.89 2.26
N ILE A 142 -12.95 5.70 1.36
CA ILE A 142 -13.39 7.07 1.10
C ILE A 142 -14.87 7.10 0.71
N ASN A 143 -15.30 6.25 -0.24
CA ASN A 143 -16.69 6.19 -0.68
C ASN A 143 -17.65 5.76 0.44
N LYS A 144 -17.28 4.73 1.23
CA LYS A 144 -18.07 4.32 2.40
C LYS A 144 -18.13 5.44 3.44
N THR A 145 -17.03 6.13 3.70
CA THR A 145 -17.02 7.27 4.63
C THR A 145 -17.95 8.38 4.15
N GLN A 146 -17.86 8.76 2.88
CA GLN A 146 -18.77 9.78 2.32
C GLN A 146 -20.24 9.39 2.52
N LYS A 147 -20.62 8.14 2.20
CA LYS A 147 -21.98 7.65 2.42
C LYS A 147 -22.44 7.71 3.88
N LEU A 148 -21.53 7.51 4.83
CA LEU A 148 -21.83 7.65 6.25
C LEU A 148 -22.00 9.13 6.63
N VAL A 149 -21.13 10.02 6.13
CA VAL A 149 -21.21 11.47 6.34
C VAL A 149 -22.48 12.07 5.74
N GLU A 150 -22.86 11.66 4.54
CA GLU A 150 -24.06 12.14 3.83
C GLU A 150 -25.36 11.93 4.61
N LYS A 151 -25.41 10.98 5.55
CA LYS A 151 -26.59 10.79 6.42
C LYS A 151 -26.90 12.02 7.27
N ASN A 152 -25.85 12.73 7.73
CA ASN A 152 -25.99 13.92 8.57
C ASN A 152 -25.66 15.21 7.80
N HIS A 153 -24.95 15.11 6.69
CA HIS A 153 -24.47 16.19 5.82
C HIS A 153 -24.77 15.85 4.34
N PRO A 154 -26.04 15.95 3.88
CA PRO A 154 -26.45 15.44 2.56
C PRO A 154 -25.72 16.04 1.35
N ASN A 155 -25.18 17.25 1.52
CA ASN A 155 -24.46 17.96 0.45
C ASN A 155 -22.94 17.73 0.46
N PHE A 156 -22.44 16.90 1.36
CA PHE A 156 -20.99 16.63 1.42
C PHE A 156 -20.54 15.82 0.20
N LYS A 157 -19.48 16.29 -0.46
CA LYS A 157 -18.80 15.60 -1.56
C LYS A 157 -17.30 15.70 -1.36
N ILE A 158 -16.62 14.57 -1.40
CA ILE A 158 -15.16 14.51 -1.20
C ILE A 158 -14.38 15.26 -2.31
N GLU A 159 -14.95 15.38 -3.50
CA GLU A 159 -14.36 16.05 -4.64
C GLU A 159 -14.30 17.58 -4.46
N THR A 160 -15.12 18.13 -3.55
CA THR A 160 -15.24 19.58 -3.35
C THR A 160 -14.52 20.11 -2.11
N ILE A 161 -13.73 19.28 -1.43
CA ILE A 161 -13.00 19.70 -0.24
C ILE A 161 -11.89 20.70 -0.57
N ASN A 162 -11.54 21.53 0.43
CA ASN A 162 -10.39 22.42 0.31
C ASN A 162 -9.09 21.64 0.54
N TYR A 163 -8.18 21.70 -0.45
CA TYR A 163 -6.86 21.07 -0.38
C TYR A 163 -5.78 21.95 0.31
N GLU A 164 -6.16 23.11 0.82
CA GLU A 164 -5.30 24.07 1.56
C GLU A 164 -5.80 24.26 3.00
N ASP A 165 -6.37 23.22 3.60
CA ASP A 165 -6.93 23.28 4.95
C ASP A 165 -5.85 23.10 6.02
N GLN A 166 -5.62 24.15 6.83
CA GLN A 166 -4.58 24.16 7.85
C GLN A 166 -4.74 23.06 8.90
N LYS A 167 -5.98 22.71 9.31
CA LYS A 167 -6.20 21.66 10.32
C LYS A 167 -5.78 20.28 9.81
N VAL A 168 -5.92 20.06 8.50
CA VAL A 168 -5.46 18.81 7.86
C VAL A 168 -3.94 18.77 7.87
N PHE A 169 -3.27 19.86 7.53
CA PHE A 169 -1.80 19.95 7.60
C PHE A 169 -1.27 19.85 9.04
N ASP A 170 -1.99 20.40 10.02
CA ASP A 170 -1.66 20.24 11.45
C ASP A 170 -1.71 18.78 11.89
N LEU A 171 -2.75 18.04 11.44
CA LEU A 171 -2.85 16.58 11.68
C LEU A 171 -1.64 15.86 11.07
N LEU A 172 -1.30 16.14 9.82
CA LEU A 172 -0.18 15.51 9.11
C LEU A 172 1.15 15.82 9.81
N SER A 173 1.38 17.09 10.16
CA SER A 173 2.61 17.57 10.83
C SER A 173 2.75 17.00 12.24
N SER A 174 1.65 16.62 12.89
CA SER A 174 1.68 15.98 14.21
C SER A 174 2.08 14.50 14.20
N GLY A 175 2.20 13.87 13.02
CA GLY A 175 2.47 12.44 12.87
C GLY A 175 1.33 11.50 13.32
N LYS A 176 0.14 12.04 13.64
CA LYS A 176 -1.04 11.25 14.05
C LYS A 176 -1.74 10.62 12.86
N THR A 177 -1.00 9.84 12.06
CA THR A 177 -1.39 9.38 10.73
C THR A 177 -1.87 7.94 10.65
N VAL A 178 -2.26 7.33 11.78
CA VAL A 178 -2.89 5.99 11.79
C VAL A 178 -4.12 5.99 10.91
N GLY A 179 -4.19 5.02 9.99
CA GLY A 179 -5.27 4.85 9.02
C GLY A 179 -5.16 5.71 7.76
N LEU A 180 -4.20 6.63 7.67
CA LEU A 180 -4.03 7.47 6.49
C LEU A 180 -3.31 6.72 5.36
N PHE A 181 -3.86 6.82 4.17
CA PHE A 181 -3.30 6.18 3.00
C PHE A 181 -1.83 6.60 2.76
N GLN A 182 -0.94 5.63 2.66
CA GLN A 182 0.51 5.75 2.47
C GLN A 182 1.29 6.52 3.56
N LEU A 183 0.63 7.18 4.50
CA LEU A 183 1.27 8.07 5.47
C LEU A 183 1.40 7.47 6.88
N GLU A 184 1.06 6.20 7.08
CA GLU A 184 0.94 5.59 8.42
C GLU A 184 2.20 4.86 8.92
N SER A 185 3.22 4.60 8.07
CA SER A 185 4.45 3.93 8.53
C SER A 185 5.27 4.82 9.47
N SER A 186 6.04 4.22 10.39
CA SER A 186 6.85 4.98 11.36
C SER A 186 7.78 5.99 10.70
N GLY A 187 8.53 5.56 9.69
CA GLY A 187 9.44 6.47 8.99
C GLY A 187 8.72 7.57 8.20
N MET A 188 7.51 7.31 7.69
CA MET A 188 6.71 8.34 7.04
C MET A 188 6.17 9.36 8.07
N LYS A 189 5.79 8.91 9.28
CA LYS A 189 5.43 9.80 10.39
C LYS A 189 6.56 10.75 10.75
N ASP A 190 7.78 10.20 10.89
CA ASP A 190 8.98 11.00 11.20
C ASP A 190 9.27 12.01 10.06
N ALA A 191 9.12 11.59 8.81
CA ALA A 191 9.28 12.47 7.66
C ALA A 191 8.26 13.62 7.65
N LEU A 192 6.99 13.36 7.94
CA LEU A 192 5.93 14.37 8.05
C LEU A 192 6.19 15.38 9.20
N ILE A 193 6.58 14.88 10.38
CA ILE A 193 6.89 15.70 11.54
C ILE A 193 8.05 16.66 11.23
N ASN A 194 9.07 16.19 10.52
CA ASN A 194 10.23 16.99 10.15
C ASN A 194 9.94 17.96 8.99
N MET A 195 9.14 17.54 8.01
CA MET A 195 8.79 18.34 6.83
C MET A 195 7.80 19.46 7.17
N LYS A 196 6.87 19.21 8.10
CA LYS A 196 5.77 20.13 8.45
C LYS A 196 5.04 20.61 7.20
N PRO A 197 4.37 19.72 6.47
CA PRO A 197 3.68 20.09 5.23
C PRO A 197 2.63 21.18 5.50
N ASN A 198 2.55 22.15 4.60
CA ASN A 198 1.58 23.24 4.64
C ASN A 198 0.93 23.51 3.27
N HIS A 199 1.32 22.75 2.24
CA HIS A 199 0.75 22.75 0.90
C HIS A 199 0.63 21.32 0.38
N LEU A 200 -0.30 21.09 -0.55
CA LEU A 200 -0.48 19.79 -1.18
C LEU A 200 0.80 19.31 -1.90
N GLU A 201 1.57 20.26 -2.48
CA GLU A 201 2.84 19.98 -3.15
C GLU A 201 3.86 19.30 -2.24
N ASP A 202 3.89 19.64 -0.95
CA ASP A 202 4.77 18.96 0.02
C ASP A 202 4.43 17.47 0.14
N ILE A 203 3.14 17.14 0.12
CA ILE A 203 2.68 15.73 0.19
C ILE A 203 3.04 15.02 -1.10
N ILE A 204 2.87 15.67 -2.26
CA ILE A 204 3.26 15.13 -3.58
C ILE A 204 4.76 14.84 -3.58
N ALA A 205 5.58 15.81 -3.12
CA ALA A 205 7.02 15.63 -3.01
C ALA A 205 7.40 14.51 -2.06
N LEU A 206 6.76 14.42 -0.90
CA LEU A 206 7.04 13.38 0.08
C LEU A 206 6.70 11.98 -0.43
N VAL A 207 5.55 11.79 -1.08
CA VAL A 207 5.15 10.53 -1.72
C VAL A 207 6.19 10.12 -2.78
N ALA A 208 6.74 11.06 -3.52
CA ALA A 208 7.76 10.79 -4.53
C ALA A 208 9.14 10.50 -3.93
N LEU A 209 9.53 11.16 -2.85
CA LEU A 209 10.84 11.04 -2.22
C LEU A 209 10.96 9.87 -1.26
N TYR A 210 9.88 9.46 -0.59
CA TYR A 210 9.94 8.43 0.45
C TYR A 210 10.06 7.02 -0.16
N ARG A 211 11.23 6.74 -0.72
CA ARG A 211 11.62 5.47 -1.36
C ARG A 211 13.13 5.26 -1.19
N PRO A 212 13.62 4.01 -1.17
CA PRO A 212 15.06 3.74 -1.18
C PRO A 212 15.76 4.51 -2.32
N GLY A 213 16.81 5.21 -2.00
CA GLY A 213 17.54 6.12 -2.90
C GLY A 213 17.12 7.59 -2.70
N PRO A 214 15.98 8.04 -3.23
CA PRO A 214 15.57 9.46 -3.18
C PRO A 214 15.35 10.02 -1.77
N MET A 215 15.03 9.19 -0.79
CA MET A 215 14.76 9.64 0.58
C MET A 215 15.95 10.34 1.25
N SER A 216 17.17 10.16 0.76
CA SER A 216 18.34 10.92 1.20
C SER A 216 18.24 12.41 0.91
N ASN A 217 17.36 12.83 0.01
CA ASN A 217 17.11 14.23 -0.34
C ASN A 217 16.04 14.91 0.56
N ILE A 218 15.31 14.15 1.37
CA ILE A 218 14.29 14.70 2.27
C ILE A 218 14.88 15.75 3.24
N PRO A 219 16.04 15.54 3.88
CA PRO A 219 16.66 16.55 4.73
C PRO A 219 16.97 17.85 3.97
N ILE A 220 17.47 17.76 2.73
CA ILE A 220 17.79 18.93 1.91
C ILE A 220 16.50 19.71 1.57
N TYR A 221 15.45 19.00 1.15
CA TYR A 221 14.14 19.59 0.91
C TYR A 221 13.62 20.33 2.15
N ASN A 222 13.67 19.68 3.31
CA ASN A 222 13.21 20.29 4.57
C ASN A 222 14.03 21.51 4.96
N ASP A 223 15.35 21.47 4.86
CA ASP A 223 16.22 22.59 5.21
C ASP A 223 15.98 23.81 4.30
N CYS A 224 15.81 23.59 3.01
CA CYS A 224 15.46 24.64 2.06
C CYS A 224 14.04 25.19 2.32
N LYS A 225 13.06 24.30 2.53
CA LYS A 225 11.68 24.68 2.86
C LYS A 225 11.60 25.56 4.11
N HIS A 226 12.40 25.25 5.13
CA HIS A 226 12.41 25.97 6.40
C HIS A 226 13.39 27.15 6.44
N GLY A 227 14.01 27.53 5.30
CA GLY A 227 14.94 28.64 5.22
C GLY A 227 16.26 28.41 5.95
N LYS A 228 16.61 27.17 6.28
CA LYS A 228 17.91 26.85 6.90
C LYS A 228 19.03 26.71 5.88
N ARG A 229 18.68 26.55 4.61
CA ARG A 229 19.58 26.43 3.48
C ARG A 229 18.98 27.13 2.27
N GLU A 230 19.83 27.82 1.50
CA GLU A 230 19.43 28.38 0.22
C GLU A 230 19.25 27.27 -0.83
N PRO A 231 18.15 27.28 -1.63
CA PRO A 231 17.95 26.34 -2.71
C PRO A 231 19.02 26.49 -3.82
N ASP A 232 19.56 25.39 -4.30
CA ASP A 232 20.43 25.37 -5.49
C ASP A 232 19.61 25.08 -6.74
N TYR A 233 19.33 26.11 -7.54
CA TYR A 233 18.58 25.93 -8.79
C TYR A 233 19.44 25.51 -9.97
N LEU A 234 20.73 25.21 -9.76
CA LEU A 234 21.74 24.80 -10.76
C LEU A 234 22.06 25.84 -11.83
N HIS A 235 21.08 26.55 -12.32
CA HIS A 235 21.22 27.65 -13.32
C HIS A 235 20.00 28.57 -13.25
N PRO A 236 20.15 29.92 -13.45
CA PRO A 236 19.02 30.85 -13.35
C PRO A 236 17.81 30.48 -14.24
N LYS A 237 18.03 29.95 -15.44
CA LYS A 237 16.96 29.49 -16.34
C LYS A 237 16.13 28.33 -15.77
N LEU A 238 16.59 27.63 -14.72
CA LEU A 238 15.92 26.48 -14.12
C LEU A 238 15.16 26.84 -12.84
N GLU A 239 15.23 28.08 -12.38
CA GLU A 239 14.56 28.51 -11.15
C GLU A 239 13.06 28.16 -11.17
N GLU A 240 12.34 28.51 -12.23
CA GLU A 240 10.89 28.23 -12.33
C GLU A 240 10.56 26.74 -12.26
N ILE A 241 11.44 25.87 -12.79
CA ILE A 241 11.26 24.41 -12.79
C ILE A 241 11.52 23.83 -11.39
N LEU A 242 12.54 24.34 -10.69
CA LEU A 242 13.03 23.77 -9.43
C LEU A 242 12.50 24.48 -8.18
N LYS A 243 11.97 25.69 -8.31
CA LYS A 243 11.41 26.47 -7.20
C LYS A 243 10.30 25.74 -6.44
N PRO A 244 9.34 25.06 -7.10
CA PRO A 244 8.30 24.29 -6.40
C PRO A 244 8.82 23.15 -5.54
N THR A 245 10.06 22.71 -5.75
CA THR A 245 10.71 21.61 -5.03
C THR A 245 11.99 22.06 -4.30
N TYR A 246 12.11 23.37 -4.06
CA TYR A 246 13.23 23.98 -3.32
C TYR A 246 14.62 23.61 -3.87
N GLY A 247 14.75 23.53 -5.19
CA GLY A 247 16.00 23.17 -5.88
C GLY A 247 16.25 21.65 -5.97
N VAL A 248 15.45 20.82 -5.32
CA VAL A 248 15.60 19.36 -5.36
C VAL A 248 14.92 18.81 -6.62
N ILE A 249 15.65 18.04 -7.42
CA ILE A 249 15.07 17.31 -8.55
C ILE A 249 14.36 16.07 -7.99
N ILE A 250 13.04 15.99 -8.19
CA ILE A 250 12.19 14.93 -7.67
C ILE A 250 11.52 14.16 -8.81
N TYR A 251 11.04 14.91 -9.81
CA TYR A 251 10.15 14.37 -10.84
C TYR A 251 10.87 14.12 -12.17
N GLN A 252 10.45 13.07 -12.87
CA GLN A 252 10.90 12.80 -14.24
C GLN A 252 10.61 13.97 -15.17
N GLU A 253 9.49 14.62 -15.00
CA GLU A 253 9.08 15.81 -15.74
C GLU A 253 10.06 16.96 -15.57
N GLN A 254 10.66 17.16 -14.39
CA GLN A 254 11.70 18.17 -14.18
C GLN A 254 12.96 17.86 -15.00
N VAL A 255 13.40 16.60 -15.07
CA VAL A 255 14.55 16.21 -15.91
C VAL A 255 14.28 16.51 -17.39
N MET A 256 13.07 16.21 -17.85
CA MET A 256 12.66 16.51 -19.23
C MET A 256 12.62 18.02 -19.50
N GLN A 257 12.03 18.80 -18.59
CA GLN A 257 11.95 20.27 -18.70
C GLN A 257 13.35 20.92 -18.66
N ILE A 258 14.26 20.43 -17.84
CA ILE A 258 15.65 20.89 -17.79
C ILE A 258 16.31 20.71 -19.16
N ALA A 259 16.16 19.52 -19.79
CA ALA A 259 16.71 19.27 -21.12
C ALA A 259 16.09 20.19 -22.19
N GLN A 260 14.79 20.45 -22.11
CA GLN A 260 14.11 21.33 -23.05
C GLN A 260 14.59 22.79 -22.90
N VAL A 261 14.63 23.31 -21.67
CA VAL A 261 14.95 24.72 -21.39
C VAL A 261 16.43 25.03 -21.62
N LEU A 262 17.34 24.17 -21.19
CA LEU A 262 18.76 24.40 -21.32
C LEU A 262 19.29 24.07 -22.73
N SER A 263 18.84 22.93 -23.29
CA SER A 263 19.48 22.31 -24.45
C SER A 263 18.59 22.24 -25.69
N GLY A 264 17.38 22.82 -25.62
CA GLY A 264 16.46 22.88 -26.76
C GLY A 264 15.94 21.53 -27.21
N PHE A 265 15.83 20.56 -26.31
CA PHE A 265 15.24 19.27 -26.63
C PHE A 265 13.74 19.43 -26.94
N THR A 266 13.26 18.73 -27.93
CA THR A 266 11.82 18.52 -28.08
C THR A 266 11.29 17.61 -26.97
N ALA A 267 9.98 17.58 -26.75
CA ALA A 267 9.37 16.70 -25.76
C ALA A 267 9.70 15.22 -25.99
N GLY A 268 9.74 14.78 -27.26
CA GLY A 268 10.12 13.42 -27.64
C GLY A 268 11.58 13.09 -27.33
N GLU A 269 12.51 14.00 -27.67
CA GLU A 269 13.94 13.83 -27.34
C GLU A 269 14.17 13.82 -25.83
N ALA A 270 13.48 14.65 -25.07
CA ALA A 270 13.56 14.67 -23.60
C ALA A 270 13.05 13.37 -22.99
N ASP A 271 12.01 12.74 -23.55
CA ASP A 271 11.54 11.43 -23.12
C ASP A 271 12.54 10.30 -23.46
N ILE A 272 13.20 10.38 -24.61
CA ILE A 272 14.28 9.44 -24.97
C ILE A 272 15.43 9.57 -23.96
N LEU A 273 15.86 10.80 -23.63
CA LEU A 273 16.86 11.04 -22.60
C LEU A 273 16.48 10.42 -21.27
N ARG A 274 15.25 10.67 -20.78
CA ARG A 274 14.75 10.10 -19.55
C ARG A 274 14.79 8.57 -19.55
N ARG A 275 14.39 7.93 -20.66
CA ARG A 275 14.43 6.47 -20.80
C ARG A 275 15.86 5.91 -20.87
N ALA A 276 16.77 6.60 -21.53
CA ALA A 276 18.18 6.21 -21.63
C ALA A 276 18.85 6.21 -20.25
N MET A 277 18.59 7.25 -19.46
CA MET A 277 19.07 7.37 -18.08
C MET A 277 18.51 6.25 -17.19
N GLY A 278 17.20 5.97 -17.25
CA GLY A 278 16.56 4.92 -16.44
C GLY A 278 16.98 3.49 -16.80
N LYS A 279 17.39 3.24 -18.04
CA LYS A 279 17.83 1.89 -18.51
C LYS A 279 19.34 1.65 -18.39
N LYS A 280 20.14 2.63 -17.92
CA LYS A 280 21.61 2.55 -17.76
C LYS A 280 22.35 2.08 -19.03
N LYS A 281 21.84 2.42 -20.19
CA LYS A 281 22.51 2.10 -21.47
C LYS A 281 23.63 3.11 -21.72
N ARG A 282 24.86 2.80 -21.30
CA ARG A 282 26.01 3.72 -21.37
C ARG A 282 26.20 4.37 -22.73
N ALA A 283 26.15 3.61 -23.80
CA ALA A 283 26.36 4.15 -25.16
C ALA A 283 25.26 5.15 -25.58
N GLU A 284 24.01 4.91 -25.18
CA GLU A 284 22.91 5.83 -25.45
C GLU A 284 22.99 7.06 -24.53
N LEU A 285 23.41 6.87 -23.30
CA LEU A 285 23.56 7.96 -22.33
C LEU A 285 24.66 8.93 -22.75
N GLU A 286 25.80 8.47 -23.25
CA GLU A 286 26.88 9.33 -23.77
C GLU A 286 26.40 10.19 -24.96
N LYS A 287 25.65 9.59 -25.89
CA LYS A 287 25.05 10.35 -27.01
C LYS A 287 24.11 11.44 -26.53
N GLN A 288 23.27 11.10 -25.54
CA GLN A 288 22.34 12.07 -24.96
C GLN A 288 23.08 13.19 -24.22
N LYS A 289 24.21 12.89 -23.54
CA LYS A 289 25.06 13.87 -22.89
C LYS A 289 25.69 14.84 -23.88
N GLU A 290 26.29 14.31 -24.97
CA GLU A 290 26.84 15.14 -26.04
C GLU A 290 25.79 16.07 -26.64
N ARG A 291 24.62 15.54 -26.98
CA ARG A 291 23.46 16.31 -27.46
C ARG A 291 23.03 17.40 -26.50
N PHE A 292 22.99 17.07 -25.17
CA PHE A 292 22.62 18.01 -24.12
C PHE A 292 23.63 19.16 -24.01
N VAL A 293 24.93 18.83 -23.96
CA VAL A 293 26.01 19.84 -23.82
C VAL A 293 26.08 20.75 -25.05
N GLU A 294 25.97 20.22 -26.24
CA GLU A 294 25.96 21.01 -27.47
C GLU A 294 24.72 21.89 -27.58
N GLY A 295 23.55 21.36 -27.29
CA GLY A 295 22.32 22.14 -27.28
C GLY A 295 22.35 23.29 -26.28
N ALA A 296 22.88 23.05 -25.07
CA ALA A 296 23.07 24.11 -24.05
C ALA A 296 24.08 25.16 -24.50
N HIS A 297 25.17 24.74 -25.16
CA HIS A 297 26.17 25.67 -25.70
C HIS A 297 25.54 26.60 -26.75
N ASN A 298 24.74 26.07 -27.65
CA ASN A 298 24.02 26.84 -28.67
C ASN A 298 23.02 27.84 -28.04
N ASN A 299 22.55 27.55 -26.82
CA ASN A 299 21.68 28.43 -26.01
C ASN A 299 22.44 29.38 -25.08
N GLY A 300 23.78 29.54 -25.29
CA GLY A 300 24.63 30.50 -24.58
C GLY A 300 25.11 30.02 -23.21
N ILE A 301 25.09 28.72 -22.93
CA ILE A 301 25.59 28.14 -21.67
C ILE A 301 26.94 27.49 -21.96
N SER A 302 27.95 27.71 -21.11
CA SER A 302 29.25 27.08 -21.29
C SER A 302 29.17 25.57 -21.21
N LYS A 303 30.02 24.89 -22.01
CA LYS A 303 30.06 23.41 -22.04
C LYS A 303 30.34 22.80 -20.67
N ASP A 304 31.19 23.42 -19.85
CA ASP A 304 31.55 22.97 -18.52
C ASP A 304 30.36 23.03 -17.55
N ILE A 305 29.60 24.15 -17.59
CA ILE A 305 28.36 24.30 -16.79
C ILE A 305 27.33 23.25 -17.25
N ALA A 306 27.11 23.10 -18.54
CA ALA A 306 26.16 22.12 -19.07
C ALA A 306 26.53 20.68 -18.71
N ALA A 307 27.81 20.32 -18.81
CA ALA A 307 28.30 18.99 -18.41
C ALA A 307 28.14 18.75 -16.90
N GLY A 308 28.42 19.79 -16.08
CA GLY A 308 28.22 19.73 -14.64
C GLY A 308 26.75 19.54 -14.25
N ILE A 309 25.82 20.23 -14.92
CA ILE A 309 24.38 20.04 -14.73
C ILE A 309 23.95 18.64 -15.14
N PHE A 310 24.42 18.16 -16.29
CA PHE A 310 24.10 16.79 -16.76
C PHE A 310 24.49 15.72 -15.73
N LEU A 311 25.68 15.83 -15.15
CA LEU A 311 26.15 14.91 -14.11
C LEU A 311 25.30 14.98 -12.83
N LYS A 312 24.73 16.16 -12.51
CA LYS A 312 23.83 16.33 -11.37
C LYS A 312 22.44 15.76 -11.63
N ILE A 313 21.93 15.81 -12.87
CA ILE A 313 20.60 15.26 -13.20
C ILE A 313 20.61 13.75 -13.50
N GLU A 314 21.74 13.20 -13.90
CA GLU A 314 21.87 11.78 -14.27
C GLU A 314 21.39 10.82 -13.15
N PRO A 315 21.80 10.95 -11.88
CA PRO A 315 21.29 10.10 -10.80
C PRO A 315 19.77 10.23 -10.60
N PHE A 316 19.23 11.42 -10.76
CA PHE A 316 17.80 11.67 -10.55
C PHE A 316 16.92 11.12 -11.68
N ALA A 317 17.45 10.94 -12.87
CA ALA A 317 16.71 10.30 -13.95
C ALA A 317 16.47 8.82 -13.68
N GLU A 318 17.32 8.15 -12.92
CA GLU A 318 17.10 6.80 -12.41
C GLU A 318 16.04 6.78 -11.32
N TYR A 319 16.05 7.77 -10.41
CA TYR A 319 15.21 7.83 -9.23
C TYR A 319 14.01 8.77 -9.39
N GLY A 320 13.94 9.54 -10.47
CA GLY A 320 12.83 10.46 -10.73
C GLY A 320 11.49 9.74 -10.72
N PHE A 321 10.51 10.36 -10.07
CA PHE A 321 9.16 9.82 -9.96
C PHE A 321 8.23 10.50 -10.96
N ASN A 322 7.24 9.80 -11.48
CA ASN A 322 6.20 10.42 -12.28
C ASN A 322 5.35 11.35 -11.39
N LYS A 323 5.33 12.64 -11.70
CA LYS A 323 4.61 13.64 -10.90
C LYS A 323 3.11 13.41 -10.88
N SER A 324 2.52 13.00 -12.00
CA SER A 324 1.08 12.73 -12.10
C SER A 324 0.67 11.58 -11.20
N HIS A 325 1.48 10.52 -11.11
CA HIS A 325 1.24 9.42 -10.19
C HIS A 325 1.35 9.88 -8.72
N ALA A 326 2.41 10.64 -8.38
CA ALA A 326 2.58 11.16 -7.02
C ALA A 326 1.43 12.07 -6.62
N ALA A 327 0.97 12.94 -7.52
CA ALA A 327 -0.16 13.84 -7.30
C ALA A 327 -1.47 13.07 -7.04
N ALA A 328 -1.78 12.06 -7.87
CA ALA A 328 -2.99 11.25 -7.68
C ALA A 328 -3.01 10.57 -6.30
N TYR A 329 -1.88 10.02 -5.86
CA TYR A 329 -1.75 9.37 -4.57
C TYR A 329 -1.73 10.35 -3.39
N ALA A 330 -1.12 11.53 -3.56
CA ALA A 330 -1.15 12.59 -2.57
C ALA A 330 -2.56 13.13 -2.34
N ILE A 331 -3.38 13.26 -3.39
CA ILE A 331 -4.79 13.63 -3.29
C ILE A 331 -5.54 12.62 -2.43
N ILE A 332 -5.38 11.32 -2.69
CA ILE A 332 -6.03 10.26 -1.90
C ILE A 332 -5.54 10.29 -0.45
N ALA A 333 -4.23 10.49 -0.22
CA ALA A 333 -3.67 10.62 1.12
C ALA A 333 -4.26 11.82 1.86
N TYR A 334 -4.36 12.98 1.20
CA TYR A 334 -4.98 14.18 1.74
C TYR A 334 -6.46 13.98 2.04
N GLN A 335 -7.22 13.35 1.14
CA GLN A 335 -8.64 13.03 1.36
C GLN A 335 -8.83 12.16 2.60
N THR A 336 -7.97 11.16 2.82
CA THR A 336 -8.04 10.36 4.06
C THR A 336 -7.71 11.17 5.30
N ALA A 337 -6.75 12.11 5.20
CA ALA A 337 -6.41 13.02 6.30
C ALA A 337 -7.57 14.00 6.60
N PHE A 338 -8.21 14.55 5.58
CA PHE A 338 -9.38 15.42 5.70
C PHE A 338 -10.53 14.67 6.40
N LEU A 339 -10.86 13.47 5.94
CA LEU A 339 -11.92 12.65 6.52
C LEU A 339 -11.61 12.30 7.99
N LYS A 340 -10.38 11.95 8.31
CA LYS A 340 -9.97 11.71 9.71
C LYS A 340 -10.08 12.97 10.57
N THR A 341 -9.76 14.15 10.02
CA THR A 341 -9.78 15.43 10.74
C THR A 341 -11.22 15.85 11.09
N TYR A 342 -12.13 15.75 10.14
CA TYR A 342 -13.48 16.29 10.26
C TYR A 342 -14.57 15.26 10.57
N TYR A 343 -14.37 14.00 10.16
CA TYR A 343 -15.34 12.90 10.28
C TYR A 343 -14.69 11.62 10.80
N PRO A 344 -13.97 11.67 11.93
CA PRO A 344 -13.20 10.53 12.43
C PRO A 344 -14.06 9.31 12.74
N HIS A 345 -15.30 9.47 13.21
CA HIS A 345 -16.23 8.37 13.50
C HIS A 345 -16.54 7.58 12.22
N GLU A 346 -16.96 8.28 11.17
CA GLU A 346 -17.33 7.71 9.88
C GLU A 346 -16.11 7.13 9.15
N PHE A 347 -14.98 7.83 9.22
CA PHE A 347 -13.72 7.38 8.61
C PHE A 347 -13.23 6.05 9.21
N PHE A 348 -13.20 5.95 10.54
CA PHE A 348 -12.79 4.70 11.19
C PHE A 348 -13.84 3.61 11.07
N ALA A 349 -15.13 3.93 11.04
CA ALA A 349 -16.18 2.95 10.76
C ALA A 349 -15.98 2.31 9.37
N ALA A 350 -15.77 3.12 8.33
CA ALA A 350 -15.50 2.64 6.99
C ALA A 350 -14.18 1.84 6.91
N SER A 351 -13.11 2.34 7.55
CA SER A 351 -11.78 1.69 7.54
C SER A 351 -11.82 0.33 8.23
N MET A 352 -12.42 0.24 9.41
CA MET A 352 -12.54 -1.01 10.18
C MET A 352 -13.45 -2.02 9.48
N SER A 353 -14.50 -1.57 8.80
CA SER A 353 -15.38 -2.44 7.98
C SER A 353 -14.63 -3.14 6.83
N MET A 354 -13.55 -2.54 6.33
CA MET A 354 -12.70 -3.15 5.30
C MET A 354 -11.63 -4.10 5.87
N GLU A 355 -11.51 -4.19 7.21
CA GLU A 355 -10.49 -4.97 7.92
C GLU A 355 -11.10 -6.01 8.89
N LEU A 356 -12.36 -6.42 8.71
CA LEU A 356 -13.10 -7.30 9.63
C LEU A 356 -12.36 -8.59 10.01
N SER A 357 -11.56 -9.15 9.11
CA SER A 357 -10.75 -10.35 9.36
C SER A 357 -9.35 -10.08 9.93
N ASN A 358 -8.92 -8.81 9.99
CA ASN A 358 -7.58 -8.42 10.41
C ASN A 358 -7.56 -7.88 11.84
N GLN A 359 -7.50 -8.79 12.81
CA GLN A 359 -7.56 -8.45 14.23
C GLN A 359 -6.48 -7.45 14.66
N LYS A 360 -5.27 -7.54 14.10
CA LYS A 360 -4.18 -6.60 14.41
C LYS A 360 -4.54 -5.18 14.01
N LYS A 361 -5.07 -5.00 12.80
CA LYS A 361 -5.46 -3.68 12.28
C LYS A 361 -6.68 -3.13 13.03
N LEU A 362 -7.65 -3.97 13.35
CA LEU A 362 -8.79 -3.58 14.19
C LEU A 362 -8.36 -3.09 15.57
N SER A 363 -7.40 -3.77 16.22
CA SER A 363 -6.85 -3.34 17.51
C SER A 363 -6.13 -1.99 17.40
N GLU A 364 -5.32 -1.78 16.34
CA GLU A 364 -4.64 -0.51 16.10
C GLU A 364 -5.64 0.64 15.94
N PHE A 365 -6.69 0.45 15.16
CA PHE A 365 -7.75 1.45 14.97
C PHE A 365 -8.56 1.70 16.25
N TYR A 366 -8.83 0.67 17.02
CA TYR A 366 -9.52 0.81 18.31
C TYR A 366 -8.73 1.68 19.30
N GLU A 367 -7.41 1.46 19.41
CA GLU A 367 -6.56 2.30 20.27
C GLU A 367 -6.49 3.74 19.75
N GLU A 368 -6.52 3.94 18.43
CA GLU A 368 -6.57 5.28 17.85
C GLU A 368 -7.89 6.00 18.15
N LEU A 369 -9.03 5.31 18.08
CA LEU A 369 -10.34 5.86 18.47
C LEU A 369 -10.33 6.31 19.94
N LYS A 370 -9.76 5.50 20.84
CA LYS A 370 -9.61 5.85 22.25
C LYS A 370 -8.73 7.09 22.44
N ARG A 371 -7.61 7.16 21.71
CA ARG A 371 -6.69 8.30 21.74
C ARG A 371 -7.37 9.59 21.26
N LEU A 372 -8.29 9.49 20.33
CA LEU A 372 -9.11 10.62 19.85
C LEU A 372 -10.25 10.99 20.81
N GLY A 373 -10.44 10.25 21.90
CA GLY A 373 -11.53 10.48 22.86
C GLY A 373 -12.91 10.10 22.33
N ILE A 374 -12.97 9.25 21.28
CA ILE A 374 -14.23 8.84 20.66
C ILE A 374 -14.94 7.83 21.56
N ASN A 375 -16.22 8.10 21.86
CA ASN A 375 -17.06 7.18 22.61
C ASN A 375 -17.44 5.97 21.75
N ILE A 376 -17.06 4.77 22.21
CA ILE A 376 -17.30 3.52 21.51
C ILE A 376 -18.45 2.78 22.17
N ILE A 377 -19.55 2.62 21.47
CA ILE A 377 -20.67 1.78 21.90
C ILE A 377 -20.25 0.32 21.71
N ARG A 378 -20.26 -0.41 22.83
CA ARG A 378 -19.98 -1.85 22.87
C ARG A 378 -21.02 -2.62 22.06
N PRO A 379 -20.73 -3.89 21.70
CA PRO A 379 -21.71 -4.74 21.04
C PRO A 379 -23.08 -4.69 21.72
N ASP A 380 -24.11 -4.30 20.97
CA ASP A 380 -25.48 -4.15 21.42
C ASP A 380 -26.42 -4.50 20.28
N ILE A 381 -27.27 -5.50 20.49
CA ILE A 381 -28.16 -6.03 19.45
C ILE A 381 -29.18 -4.98 18.97
N ASN A 382 -29.51 -4.01 19.80
CA ASN A 382 -30.46 -2.95 19.49
C ASN A 382 -29.82 -1.68 18.90
N LYS A 383 -28.52 -1.49 19.04
CA LYS A 383 -27.82 -0.27 18.58
C LYS A 383 -26.84 -0.51 17.44
N CYS A 384 -26.14 -1.63 17.50
CA CYS A 384 -25.07 -1.93 16.55
C CYS A 384 -25.57 -2.56 15.26
N TYR A 385 -24.72 -2.59 14.24
CA TYR A 385 -24.98 -3.11 12.90
C TYR A 385 -24.03 -4.27 12.55
N ALA A 386 -24.23 -4.88 11.41
CA ALA A 386 -23.29 -5.90 10.93
C ALA A 386 -21.90 -5.33 10.65
N ASP A 387 -21.84 -4.14 10.03
CA ASP A 387 -20.63 -3.34 9.86
C ASP A 387 -20.43 -2.36 11.02
N PHE A 388 -19.19 -1.84 11.16
CA PHE A 388 -18.92 -0.66 11.96
C PHE A 388 -19.71 0.54 11.41
N SER A 389 -20.16 1.40 12.28
CA SER A 389 -21.00 2.55 11.91
C SER A 389 -20.80 3.72 12.87
N SER A 390 -21.44 4.85 12.58
CA SER A 390 -21.51 6.02 13.43
C SER A 390 -22.94 6.54 13.47
N ASP A 391 -23.32 7.12 14.60
CA ASP A 391 -24.57 7.91 14.75
C ASP A 391 -24.28 9.42 14.76
N GLY A 392 -23.04 9.83 14.40
CA GLY A 392 -22.56 11.21 14.41
C GLY A 392 -21.99 11.68 15.76
N LYS A 393 -22.25 10.96 16.85
CA LYS A 393 -21.71 11.23 18.20
C LYS A 393 -20.91 10.08 18.76
N ASN A 394 -21.30 8.87 18.42
CA ASN A 394 -20.69 7.65 18.92
C ASN A 394 -20.22 6.78 17.77
N PHE A 395 -19.18 6.03 18.02
CA PHE A 395 -18.72 4.94 17.17
C PHE A 395 -19.43 3.64 17.58
N LEU A 396 -20.09 2.98 16.62
CA LEU A 396 -20.86 1.76 16.87
C LEU A 396 -20.04 0.53 16.44
N TYR A 397 -19.81 -0.39 17.40
CA TYR A 397 -19.02 -1.60 17.12
C TYR A 397 -19.77 -2.55 16.20
N ALA A 398 -19.05 -3.16 15.22
CA ALA A 398 -19.65 -4.12 14.27
C ALA A 398 -19.96 -5.45 14.95
N LEU A 399 -21.19 -5.89 14.96
CA LEU A 399 -21.57 -7.22 15.46
C LEU A 399 -21.02 -8.34 14.55
N GLY A 400 -20.87 -8.06 13.25
CA GLY A 400 -20.26 -8.98 12.28
C GLY A 400 -18.75 -9.18 12.45
N ALA A 401 -18.06 -8.29 13.18
CA ALA A 401 -16.64 -8.43 13.51
C ALA A 401 -16.40 -9.36 14.71
N ILE A 402 -17.43 -9.74 15.44
CA ILE A 402 -17.34 -10.67 16.58
C ILE A 402 -17.01 -12.05 16.03
N LYS A 403 -16.01 -12.70 16.63
CA LYS A 403 -15.55 -14.02 16.21
C LYS A 403 -16.72 -15.02 16.14
N SER A 404 -16.80 -15.74 15.03
CA SER A 404 -17.83 -16.76 14.73
C SER A 404 -19.27 -16.25 14.52
N VAL A 405 -19.50 -14.92 14.52
CA VAL A 405 -20.85 -14.37 14.35
C VAL A 405 -21.22 -14.24 12.86
N GLY A 406 -20.37 -13.62 12.05
CA GLY A 406 -20.58 -13.46 10.62
C GLY A 406 -21.51 -12.30 10.23
N PHE A 407 -21.25 -11.75 9.07
CA PHE A 407 -21.92 -10.54 8.57
C PHE A 407 -23.38 -10.78 8.18
N GLU A 408 -23.67 -11.85 7.43
CA GLU A 408 -25.00 -12.11 6.85
C GLU A 408 -26.08 -12.35 7.92
N ALA A 409 -25.75 -13.16 8.95
CA ALA A 409 -26.66 -13.43 10.05
C ALA A 409 -27.09 -12.13 10.74
N ILE A 410 -26.13 -11.27 11.05
CA ILE A 410 -26.42 -9.98 11.70
C ILE A 410 -27.18 -9.05 10.77
N SER A 411 -26.89 -9.03 9.47
CA SER A 411 -27.65 -8.21 8.53
C SER A 411 -29.15 -8.54 8.55
N LYS A 412 -29.50 -9.83 8.64
CA LYS A 412 -30.90 -10.27 8.75
C LYS A 412 -31.55 -9.84 10.08
N ILE A 413 -30.82 -9.91 11.18
CA ILE A 413 -31.32 -9.44 12.50
C ILE A 413 -31.53 -7.92 12.49
N VAL A 414 -30.61 -7.19 11.86
CA VAL A 414 -30.70 -5.72 11.73
C VAL A 414 -31.85 -5.33 10.81
N GLU A 415 -32.07 -6.05 9.70
CA GLU A 415 -33.23 -5.83 8.81
C GLU A 415 -34.55 -6.00 9.59
N GLU A 416 -34.67 -7.09 10.39
CA GLU A 416 -35.82 -7.33 11.24
C GLU A 416 -36.05 -6.20 12.26
N ARG A 417 -34.98 -5.79 12.96
CA ARG A 417 -35.01 -4.68 13.90
C ARG A 417 -35.43 -3.36 13.24
N ASN A 418 -34.91 -3.05 12.07
CA ASN A 418 -35.22 -1.81 11.37
C ASN A 418 -36.68 -1.78 10.87
N LYS A 419 -37.22 -2.93 10.51
CA LYS A 419 -38.60 -3.06 10.04
C LYS A 419 -39.64 -2.99 11.17
N ASN A 420 -39.37 -3.66 12.29
CA ASN A 420 -40.36 -3.91 13.35
C ASN A 420 -39.99 -3.27 14.69
N GLY A 421 -38.94 -2.42 14.70
CA GLY A 421 -38.48 -1.70 15.90
C GLY A 421 -37.50 -2.51 16.75
N VAL A 422 -36.95 -1.86 17.77
CA VAL A 422 -35.98 -2.47 18.71
C VAL A 422 -36.60 -3.67 19.45
N PHE A 423 -35.76 -4.64 19.79
CA PHE A 423 -36.17 -5.78 20.59
C PHE A 423 -36.44 -5.32 22.06
N LYS A 424 -37.60 -5.64 22.58
CA LYS A 424 -38.04 -5.22 23.93
C LYS A 424 -37.31 -6.01 25.01
N ASP A 425 -37.21 -7.30 24.83
CA ASP A 425 -36.57 -8.26 25.73
C ASP A 425 -36.05 -9.48 24.91
N LEU A 426 -35.50 -10.46 25.63
CA LEU A 426 -34.97 -11.67 25.02
C LEU A 426 -36.04 -12.52 24.34
N THR A 427 -37.25 -12.56 24.91
CA THR A 427 -38.37 -13.33 24.34
C THR A 427 -38.86 -12.72 23.03
N ASP A 428 -38.95 -11.37 22.97
CA ASP A 428 -39.27 -10.66 21.72
C ASP A 428 -38.21 -10.94 20.65
N PHE A 429 -36.91 -10.94 21.00
CA PHE A 429 -35.85 -11.31 20.09
C PHE A 429 -36.00 -12.72 19.54
N ILE A 430 -36.21 -13.72 20.41
CA ILE A 430 -36.35 -15.13 20.03
C ILE A 430 -37.56 -15.33 19.11
N ASN A 431 -38.68 -14.68 19.40
CA ASN A 431 -39.90 -14.83 18.61
C ASN A 431 -39.82 -14.17 17.24
N ARG A 432 -39.03 -13.13 17.08
CA ARG A 432 -38.92 -12.34 15.85
C ARG A 432 -37.78 -12.78 14.93
N VAL A 433 -36.69 -13.27 15.49
CA VAL A 433 -35.53 -13.69 14.69
C VAL A 433 -35.70 -15.12 14.23
N ASN A 434 -35.69 -15.33 12.90
CA ASN A 434 -35.82 -16.66 12.32
C ASN A 434 -34.61 -17.53 12.71
N PRO A 435 -34.79 -18.71 13.33
CA PRO A 435 -33.71 -19.61 13.75
C PRO A 435 -32.79 -20.07 12.61
N LYS A 436 -33.25 -20.00 11.35
CA LYS A 436 -32.43 -20.33 10.18
C LYS A 436 -31.29 -19.31 9.91
N TYR A 437 -31.40 -18.10 10.45
CA TYR A 437 -30.42 -17.04 10.22
C TYR A 437 -29.30 -17.01 11.25
N ILE A 438 -29.47 -17.64 12.41
CA ILE A 438 -28.48 -17.64 13.49
C ILE A 438 -28.27 -19.05 14.04
N ASN A 439 -27.01 -19.49 14.09
CA ASN A 439 -26.66 -20.78 14.67
C ASN A 439 -26.13 -20.65 16.12
N LYS A 440 -25.92 -21.79 16.78
CA LYS A 440 -25.42 -21.85 18.15
C LYS A 440 -24.13 -21.07 18.37
N LEU A 441 -23.11 -21.23 17.49
CA LEU A 441 -21.82 -20.56 17.62
C LEU A 441 -21.93 -19.03 17.49
N GLN A 442 -22.80 -18.59 16.61
CA GLN A 442 -23.07 -17.17 16.41
C GLN A 442 -23.76 -16.53 17.65
N LEU A 443 -24.76 -17.24 18.19
CA LEU A 443 -25.46 -16.78 19.40
C LEU A 443 -24.51 -16.77 20.61
N GLU A 444 -23.70 -17.82 20.79
CA GLU A 444 -22.65 -17.87 21.81
C GLU A 444 -21.67 -16.69 21.68
N GLY A 445 -21.24 -16.34 20.47
CA GLY A 445 -20.36 -15.20 20.19
C GLY A 445 -20.99 -13.88 20.63
N LEU A 446 -22.24 -13.64 20.26
CA LEU A 446 -22.98 -12.44 20.65
C LEU A 446 -23.17 -12.33 22.16
N VAL A 447 -23.52 -13.43 22.84
CA VAL A 447 -23.70 -13.44 24.31
C VAL A 447 -22.37 -13.16 25.01
N LYS A 448 -21.29 -13.82 24.60
CA LYS A 448 -19.93 -13.60 25.15
C LYS A 448 -19.47 -12.14 24.96
N ALA A 449 -19.79 -11.54 23.82
CA ALA A 449 -19.47 -10.14 23.54
C ALA A 449 -20.36 -9.12 24.28
N GLY A 450 -21.43 -9.58 24.93
CA GLY A 450 -22.35 -8.73 25.69
C GLY A 450 -23.41 -8.04 24.83
N ALA A 451 -23.67 -8.52 23.62
CA ALA A 451 -24.62 -7.91 22.72
C ALA A 451 -26.08 -7.90 23.24
N PHE A 452 -26.39 -8.72 24.23
CA PHE A 452 -27.70 -8.83 24.88
C PHE A 452 -27.78 -8.20 26.26
N ASP A 453 -26.71 -7.56 26.78
CA ASP A 453 -26.68 -7.05 28.16
C ASP A 453 -27.80 -6.10 28.48
N ASN A 454 -28.30 -5.35 27.53
CA ASN A 454 -29.45 -4.43 27.72
C ASN A 454 -30.79 -5.16 27.70
N LEU A 455 -30.87 -6.39 27.15
CA LEU A 455 -32.07 -7.23 27.16
C LEU A 455 -32.07 -8.24 28.31
N TYR A 456 -30.88 -8.72 28.70
CA TYR A 456 -30.70 -9.74 29.73
C TYR A 456 -29.33 -9.64 30.39
N LYS A 457 -29.27 -9.24 31.66
CA LYS A 457 -28.01 -8.88 32.36
C LYS A 457 -27.11 -10.08 32.69
N ASN A 458 -27.66 -11.28 32.86
CA ASN A 458 -26.88 -12.45 33.29
C ASN A 458 -26.40 -13.26 32.07
N ARG A 459 -25.22 -12.90 31.54
CA ARG A 459 -24.60 -13.58 30.40
C ARG A 459 -24.39 -15.07 30.61
N HIS A 460 -23.99 -15.49 31.82
CA HIS A 460 -23.74 -16.90 32.12
C HIS A 460 -25.03 -17.73 32.02
N SER A 461 -26.12 -17.25 32.64
CA SER A 461 -27.43 -17.90 32.53
C SER A 461 -27.92 -17.95 31.09
N LEU A 462 -27.79 -16.85 30.32
CA LEU A 462 -28.17 -16.79 28.92
C LEU A 462 -27.35 -17.78 28.08
N TYR A 463 -26.03 -17.83 28.29
CA TYR A 463 -25.13 -18.74 27.59
C TYR A 463 -25.54 -20.21 27.80
N ASN A 464 -25.84 -20.61 29.01
CA ASN A 464 -26.26 -21.96 29.33
C ASN A 464 -27.67 -22.32 28.77
N SER A 465 -28.50 -21.30 28.50
CA SER A 465 -29.83 -21.51 27.91
C SER A 465 -29.84 -21.58 26.38
N ILE A 466 -28.72 -21.28 25.69
CA ILE A 466 -28.64 -21.27 24.24
C ILE A 466 -29.09 -22.59 23.59
N PRO A 467 -28.72 -23.79 24.09
CA PRO A 467 -29.21 -25.04 23.52
C PRO A 467 -30.75 -25.16 23.48
N ASN A 468 -31.43 -24.54 24.45
CA ASN A 468 -32.89 -24.56 24.52
C ASN A 468 -33.56 -23.46 23.68
N ILE A 469 -32.78 -22.47 23.23
CA ILE A 469 -33.26 -21.36 22.39
C ILE A 469 -33.27 -21.75 20.89
N ILE A 470 -32.38 -22.64 20.51
CA ILE A 470 -32.15 -23.03 19.10
C ILE A 470 -32.97 -24.29 18.72
N LEU A 471 -33.58 -24.93 19.68
CA LEU A 471 -34.53 -26.02 19.44
C LEU A 471 -35.86 -25.48 18.97
#